data_ffac2c57a98e325ca1daccf677b35533
#
_entry.id   ffac2c57a98e325ca1daccf677b35533
#
_cell.length_a   1.000
_cell.length_b   1.000
_cell.length_c   1.000
_cell.angle_alpha   90.00
_cell.angle_beta   90.00
_cell.angle_gamma   90.00
#
_symmetry.space_group_name_H-M   'P 1'
#
loop_
_entity.id
_entity.type
_entity.pdbx_description
1 polymer ?
#
loop_
_entity_poly.entity_id
_entity_poly.type
_entity_poly.pdbx_seq_one_letter_code
_entity_poly.pdbx_strand_id
1 'polypeptide(L)'
;MLSTVTNFLTQQLNPSIQRLVIAYSGGVDSHVLLDMAVQVQQLHQRPIKIIHVHHGLSQYANDWANHVEQVAQAYNVDYVIKRVSVNQQQASLEDAARQARYQAINQELVIGDVLLLAHHQQDQAETFLLRLMRGSGAKGLAGMAVIASVPFNQLNIPAWRPLLTVNKSQILDYAQQRQLNWIEDDSNTDERLNRNYLRHQVISVLQQRWPHAVERVSAASQRLQEAEQLLQDLAAIDYQQVKDKSNSLNISRLAELSEARRHNVLRYWLQQLGFNLPEYQQLSKLWTEVCLAKEDAQPMYYWPHVEVRRYRQQLFAMSPLNNFNRDEQIWVNKQQAIHLSTGELIEPQQIQALIKAEYWQTGQISIAYRQGGEKIQPVGRQHHHDLKKLLQAEGVPTWQRERIPLIYINQQLAIVWGYWVAAEFAK
;
A
#
# COMPACT_ATOMS: atom_id res chain seq x y z
N MET A 1 -22.00 -24.53 10.46
CA MET A 1 -20.82 -24.20 9.64
C MET A 1 -21.15 -24.10 8.15
N LEU A 2 -21.65 -25.16 7.49
CA LEU A 2 -21.89 -25.16 6.03
C LEU A 2 -22.76 -23.98 5.59
N SER A 3 -23.92 -23.76 6.20
CA SER A 3 -24.82 -22.66 5.86
C SER A 3 -24.17 -21.28 5.97
N THR A 4 -23.33 -21.06 6.97
CA THR A 4 -22.63 -19.77 7.17
C THR A 4 -21.65 -19.49 6.04
N VAL A 5 -20.83 -20.47 5.67
CA VAL A 5 -19.82 -20.33 4.61
C VAL A 5 -20.48 -20.22 3.24
N THR A 6 -21.46 -21.09 2.97
CA THR A 6 -22.20 -21.07 1.70
C THR A 6 -22.97 -19.74 1.54
N ASN A 7 -23.64 -19.25 2.59
CA ASN A 7 -24.34 -17.97 2.55
C ASN A 7 -23.34 -16.81 2.31
N PHE A 8 -22.19 -16.82 3.00
CA PHE A 8 -21.15 -15.80 2.76
C PHE A 8 -20.71 -15.80 1.29
N LEU A 9 -20.32 -16.94 0.75
CA LEU A 9 -19.89 -17.03 -0.66
C LEU A 9 -20.98 -16.57 -1.61
N THR A 10 -22.22 -17.02 -1.42
CA THR A 10 -23.37 -16.65 -2.24
C THR A 10 -23.64 -15.13 -2.20
N GLN A 11 -23.59 -14.53 -1.02
CA GLN A 11 -23.85 -13.08 -0.85
C GLN A 11 -22.74 -12.20 -1.45
N GLN A 12 -21.49 -12.67 -1.44
CA GLN A 12 -20.35 -11.92 -1.99
C GLN A 12 -20.21 -12.09 -3.51
N LEU A 13 -20.78 -13.14 -4.09
CA LEU A 13 -20.75 -13.34 -5.54
C LEU A 13 -21.62 -12.32 -6.25
N ASN A 14 -20.97 -11.41 -6.94
CA ASN A 14 -21.57 -10.40 -7.79
C ASN A 14 -21.06 -10.55 -9.24
N PRO A 15 -21.63 -9.83 -10.23
CA PRO A 15 -21.22 -9.97 -11.64
C PRO A 15 -19.75 -9.66 -11.93
N SER A 16 -19.06 -8.88 -11.09
CA SER A 16 -17.66 -8.58 -11.27
C SER A 16 -16.74 -9.76 -10.94
N ILE A 17 -17.22 -10.73 -10.14
CA ILE A 17 -16.48 -11.94 -9.80
C ILE A 17 -16.77 -13.01 -10.86
N GLN A 18 -15.76 -13.33 -11.66
CA GLN A 18 -15.86 -14.26 -12.77
C GLN A 18 -15.34 -15.66 -12.42
N ARG A 19 -14.36 -15.75 -11.48
CA ARG A 19 -13.73 -17.00 -11.11
C ARG A 19 -13.35 -17.03 -9.62
N LEU A 20 -13.52 -18.19 -8.98
CA LEU A 20 -13.05 -18.47 -7.63
C LEU A 20 -11.68 -19.14 -7.70
N VAL A 21 -10.67 -18.54 -7.09
CA VAL A 21 -9.31 -19.09 -7.04
C VAL A 21 -9.01 -19.49 -5.59
N ILE A 22 -8.66 -20.77 -5.37
CA ILE A 22 -8.40 -21.29 -4.03
C ILE A 22 -6.91 -21.47 -3.83
N ALA A 23 -6.33 -20.81 -2.82
CA ALA A 23 -4.98 -21.12 -2.35
C ALA A 23 -5.04 -22.45 -1.58
N TYR A 24 -4.70 -23.54 -2.25
CA TYR A 24 -4.88 -24.89 -1.77
C TYR A 24 -3.55 -25.48 -1.29
N SER A 25 -3.44 -25.74 0.02
CA SER A 25 -2.23 -26.33 0.62
C SER A 25 -2.21 -27.86 0.59
N GLY A 26 -3.35 -28.52 0.40
CA GLY A 26 -3.55 -29.95 0.57
C GLY A 26 -4.03 -30.34 1.97
N GLY A 27 -3.90 -29.46 2.96
CA GLY A 27 -4.37 -29.67 4.33
C GLY A 27 -5.89 -29.57 4.46
N VAL A 28 -6.42 -30.07 5.59
CA VAL A 28 -7.87 -30.20 5.86
C VAL A 28 -8.64 -28.88 5.65
N ASP A 29 -8.10 -27.72 6.08
CA ASP A 29 -8.80 -26.43 6.00
C ASP A 29 -9.03 -26.01 4.54
N SER A 30 -8.01 -26.16 3.71
CA SER A 30 -8.10 -25.82 2.29
C SER A 30 -8.97 -26.82 1.51
N HIS A 31 -8.98 -28.09 1.93
CA HIS A 31 -9.84 -29.12 1.31
C HIS A 31 -11.32 -28.87 1.65
N VAL A 32 -11.64 -28.58 2.91
CA VAL A 32 -13.00 -28.20 3.32
C VAL A 32 -13.47 -26.94 2.59
N LEU A 33 -12.60 -25.93 2.43
CA LEU A 33 -12.95 -24.73 1.66
C LEU A 33 -13.23 -25.05 0.19
N LEU A 34 -12.45 -25.94 -0.43
CA LEU A 34 -12.68 -26.39 -1.80
C LEU A 34 -14.02 -27.11 -1.93
N ASP A 35 -14.31 -28.11 -1.07
CA ASP A 35 -15.57 -28.85 -1.11
C ASP A 35 -16.80 -27.93 -0.97
N MET A 36 -16.72 -26.94 -0.07
CA MET A 36 -17.78 -25.93 0.08
C MET A 36 -17.89 -25.00 -1.13
N ALA A 37 -16.77 -24.60 -1.74
CA ALA A 37 -16.78 -23.74 -2.93
C ALA A 37 -17.39 -24.47 -4.14
N VAL A 38 -17.13 -25.75 -4.30
CA VAL A 38 -17.72 -26.57 -5.36
C VAL A 38 -19.23 -26.69 -5.20
N GLN A 39 -19.76 -26.83 -3.97
CA GLN A 39 -21.20 -26.82 -3.74
C GLN A 39 -21.85 -25.47 -4.15
N VAL A 40 -21.16 -24.34 -3.89
CA VAL A 40 -21.61 -23.01 -4.34
C VAL A 40 -21.49 -22.87 -5.86
N GLN A 41 -20.44 -23.43 -6.47
CA GLN A 41 -20.25 -23.45 -7.93
C GLN A 41 -21.44 -24.10 -8.64
N GLN A 42 -21.95 -25.21 -8.11
CA GLN A 42 -23.11 -25.90 -8.69
C GLN A 42 -24.36 -25.02 -8.77
N LEU A 43 -24.49 -24.05 -7.85
CA LEU A 43 -25.60 -23.12 -7.80
C LEU A 43 -25.37 -21.87 -8.67
N HIS A 44 -24.15 -21.41 -8.77
CA HIS A 44 -23.81 -20.10 -9.36
C HIS A 44 -22.98 -20.20 -10.65
N GLN A 45 -22.57 -21.40 -11.07
CA GLN A 45 -21.80 -21.68 -12.31
C GLN A 45 -20.53 -20.83 -12.48
N ARG A 46 -19.84 -20.53 -11.38
CA ARG A 46 -18.55 -19.81 -11.43
C ARG A 46 -17.39 -20.81 -11.51
N PRO A 47 -16.46 -20.68 -12.47
CA PRO A 47 -15.30 -21.54 -12.54
C PRO A 47 -14.48 -21.50 -11.25
N ILE A 48 -13.91 -22.66 -10.87
CA ILE A 48 -12.98 -22.76 -9.76
C ILE A 48 -11.60 -23.13 -10.30
N LYS A 49 -10.56 -22.46 -9.77
CA LYS A 49 -9.16 -22.82 -10.02
C LYS A 49 -8.45 -23.04 -8.69
N ILE A 50 -7.67 -24.11 -8.59
CA ILE A 50 -6.79 -24.38 -7.45
C ILE A 50 -5.39 -23.87 -7.77
N ILE A 51 -4.77 -23.17 -6.83
CA ILE A 51 -3.34 -22.83 -6.88
C ILE A 51 -2.64 -23.47 -5.68
N HIS A 52 -1.77 -24.41 -5.95
CA HIS A 52 -0.87 -25.00 -4.96
C HIS A 52 0.53 -24.41 -5.12
N VAL A 53 1.14 -23.97 -4.00
CA VAL A 53 2.51 -23.46 -4.01
C VAL A 53 3.42 -24.44 -3.29
N HIS A 54 4.30 -25.07 -4.06
CA HIS A 54 5.28 -26.03 -3.63
C HIS A 54 6.58 -25.32 -3.24
N HIS A 55 6.87 -25.24 -1.94
CA HIS A 55 8.03 -24.50 -1.41
C HIS A 55 9.35 -25.28 -1.44
N GLY A 56 9.32 -26.60 -1.72
CA GLY A 56 10.51 -27.45 -1.72
C GLY A 56 11.15 -27.69 -0.35
N LEU A 57 10.47 -27.34 0.74
CA LEU A 57 11.01 -27.43 2.10
C LEU A 57 10.79 -28.80 2.75
N SER A 58 9.77 -29.53 2.36
CA SER A 58 9.47 -30.89 2.85
C SER A 58 9.92 -31.96 1.85
N GLN A 59 10.36 -33.10 2.34
CA GLN A 59 10.67 -34.27 1.52
C GLN A 59 9.41 -34.84 0.83
N TYR A 60 8.23 -34.59 1.37
CA TYR A 60 6.93 -35.06 0.84
C TYR A 60 6.29 -34.06 -0.14
N ALA A 61 6.94 -32.98 -0.48
CA ALA A 61 6.33 -31.94 -1.28
C ALA A 61 5.89 -32.39 -2.69
N ASN A 62 6.53 -33.44 -3.27
CA ASN A 62 6.10 -34.02 -4.53
C ASN A 62 4.84 -34.91 -4.36
N ASP A 63 4.72 -35.63 -3.24
CA ASP A 63 3.53 -36.43 -2.93
C ASP A 63 2.32 -35.51 -2.71
N TRP A 64 2.56 -34.35 -2.10
CA TRP A 64 1.53 -33.31 -1.94
C TRP A 64 1.07 -32.76 -3.29
N ALA A 65 1.99 -32.53 -4.22
CA ALA A 65 1.64 -32.09 -5.56
C ALA A 65 0.77 -33.13 -6.30
N ASN A 66 1.12 -34.40 -6.19
CA ASN A 66 0.31 -35.48 -6.76
C ASN A 66 -1.08 -35.57 -6.13
N HIS A 67 -1.19 -35.40 -4.81
CA HIS A 67 -2.48 -35.36 -4.14
C HIS A 67 -3.35 -34.17 -4.63
N VAL A 68 -2.75 -32.97 -4.81
CA VAL A 68 -3.47 -31.82 -5.35
C VAL A 68 -4.05 -32.11 -6.73
N GLU A 69 -3.29 -32.79 -7.60
CA GLU A 69 -3.75 -33.21 -8.92
C GLU A 69 -4.93 -34.15 -8.84
N GLN A 70 -4.83 -35.21 -8.00
CA GLN A 70 -5.91 -36.18 -7.78
C GLN A 70 -7.18 -35.51 -7.27
N VAL A 71 -7.06 -34.58 -6.31
CA VAL A 71 -8.21 -33.82 -5.78
C VAL A 71 -8.82 -32.94 -6.86
N ALA A 72 -8.01 -32.22 -7.62
CA ALA A 72 -8.49 -31.35 -8.70
C ALA A 72 -9.27 -32.15 -9.76
N GLN A 73 -8.76 -33.33 -10.14
CA GLN A 73 -9.44 -34.25 -11.05
C GLN A 73 -10.77 -34.77 -10.47
N ALA A 74 -10.77 -35.18 -9.19
CA ALA A 74 -11.99 -35.68 -8.53
C ALA A 74 -13.10 -34.64 -8.45
N TYR A 75 -12.76 -33.39 -8.26
CA TYR A 75 -13.71 -32.28 -8.23
C TYR A 75 -13.97 -31.63 -9.61
N ASN A 76 -13.27 -32.08 -10.65
CA ASN A 76 -13.32 -31.53 -12.01
C ASN A 76 -13.10 -30.00 -12.02
N VAL A 77 -12.01 -29.54 -11.38
CA VAL A 77 -11.63 -28.14 -11.29
C VAL A 77 -10.24 -27.90 -11.87
N ASP A 78 -10.01 -26.71 -12.43
CA ASP A 78 -8.70 -26.34 -12.94
C ASP A 78 -7.68 -26.22 -11.81
N TYR A 79 -6.42 -26.57 -12.08
CA TYR A 79 -5.35 -26.43 -11.09
C TYR A 79 -4.04 -25.94 -11.70
N VAL A 80 -3.20 -25.37 -10.85
CA VAL A 80 -1.79 -25.09 -11.16
C VAL A 80 -0.93 -25.34 -9.93
N ILE A 81 0.24 -25.95 -10.16
CA ILE A 81 1.25 -26.18 -9.13
C ILE A 81 2.43 -25.27 -9.44
N LYS A 82 2.70 -24.31 -8.55
CA LYS A 82 3.83 -23.38 -8.65
C LYS A 82 4.97 -23.84 -7.75
N ARG A 83 6.14 -24.07 -8.33
CA ARG A 83 7.35 -24.36 -7.58
C ARG A 83 8.10 -23.07 -7.30
N VAL A 84 8.41 -22.79 -6.02
CA VAL A 84 9.11 -21.59 -5.58
C VAL A 84 10.34 -21.97 -4.75
N SER A 85 11.40 -21.16 -4.89
CA SER A 85 12.57 -21.22 -4.01
C SER A 85 12.43 -20.13 -2.94
N VAL A 86 12.65 -20.50 -1.67
CA VAL A 86 12.57 -19.57 -0.54
C VAL A 86 13.99 -19.06 -0.24
N ASN A 87 14.20 -17.74 -0.38
CA ASN A 87 15.46 -17.13 -0.01
C ASN A 87 15.52 -16.87 1.50
N GLN A 88 16.40 -17.57 2.20
CA GLN A 88 16.52 -17.54 3.65
C GLN A 88 17.35 -16.33 4.18
N GLN A 89 17.92 -15.51 3.31
CA GLN A 89 18.93 -14.51 3.73
C GLN A 89 18.34 -13.15 4.15
N GLN A 90 17.08 -12.84 3.89
CA GLN A 90 16.55 -11.47 4.04
C GLN A 90 15.43 -11.28 5.06
N ALA A 91 14.80 -12.35 5.59
CA ALA A 91 13.68 -12.27 6.52
C ALA A 91 13.60 -13.55 7.37
N SER A 92 12.66 -13.60 8.32
CA SER A 92 12.33 -14.88 8.94
C SER A 92 11.89 -15.88 7.85
N LEU A 93 12.20 -17.17 8.01
CA LEU A 93 11.82 -18.22 7.06
C LEU A 93 10.31 -18.18 6.74
N GLU A 94 9.49 -17.91 7.75
CA GLU A 94 8.03 -17.79 7.62
C GLU A 94 7.62 -16.61 6.73
N ASP A 95 8.24 -15.45 6.92
CA ASP A 95 7.91 -14.25 6.12
C ASP A 95 8.40 -14.41 4.67
N ALA A 96 9.58 -15.00 4.45
CA ALA A 96 10.11 -15.28 3.12
C ALA A 96 9.24 -16.29 2.35
N ALA A 97 8.83 -17.39 3.01
CA ALA A 97 7.92 -18.38 2.43
C ALA A 97 6.54 -17.76 2.12
N ARG A 98 6.03 -16.92 2.99
CA ARG A 98 4.78 -16.18 2.77
C ARG A 98 4.88 -15.25 1.56
N GLN A 99 5.95 -14.48 1.43
CA GLN A 99 6.16 -13.58 0.29
C GLN A 99 6.25 -14.35 -1.02
N ALA A 100 7.06 -15.42 -1.08
CA ALA A 100 7.19 -16.27 -2.25
C ALA A 100 5.84 -16.89 -2.67
N ARG A 101 5.03 -17.32 -1.68
CA ARG A 101 3.67 -17.84 -1.92
C ARG A 101 2.79 -16.81 -2.61
N TYR A 102 2.68 -15.60 -2.06
CA TYR A 102 1.81 -14.58 -2.66
C TYR A 102 2.33 -14.10 -4.02
N GLN A 103 3.64 -14.04 -4.24
CA GLN A 103 4.21 -13.74 -5.56
C GLN A 103 3.80 -14.79 -6.60
N ALA A 104 3.90 -16.08 -6.26
CA ALA A 104 3.49 -17.16 -7.15
C ALA A 104 1.98 -17.16 -7.44
N ILE A 105 1.15 -16.90 -6.42
CA ILE A 105 -0.30 -16.77 -6.57
C ILE A 105 -0.64 -15.57 -7.47
N ASN A 106 -0.01 -14.42 -7.26
CA ASN A 106 -0.26 -13.19 -8.03
C ASN A 106 0.02 -13.34 -9.53
N GLN A 107 0.93 -14.23 -9.94
CA GLN A 107 1.19 -14.54 -11.36
C GLN A 107 0.02 -15.23 -12.06
N GLU A 108 -0.87 -15.85 -11.30
CA GLU A 108 -2.01 -16.63 -11.83
C GLU A 108 -3.35 -15.89 -11.74
N LEU A 109 -3.37 -14.77 -11.00
CA LEU A 109 -4.59 -13.99 -10.79
C LEU A 109 -4.78 -12.97 -11.90
N VAL A 110 -6.03 -12.84 -12.35
CA VAL A 110 -6.46 -11.85 -13.35
C VAL A 110 -7.66 -11.05 -12.83
N ILE A 111 -7.98 -9.95 -13.50
CA ILE A 111 -9.17 -9.15 -13.18
C ILE A 111 -10.43 -10.03 -13.32
N GLY A 112 -11.29 -9.97 -12.33
CA GLY A 112 -12.48 -10.84 -12.22
C GLY A 112 -12.28 -12.04 -11.32
N ASP A 113 -11.07 -12.32 -10.84
CA ASP A 113 -10.82 -13.34 -9.84
C ASP A 113 -11.14 -12.88 -8.43
N VAL A 114 -11.40 -13.84 -7.55
CA VAL A 114 -11.33 -13.69 -6.10
C VAL A 114 -10.49 -14.81 -5.49
N LEU A 115 -9.54 -14.48 -4.63
CA LEU A 115 -8.71 -15.47 -3.95
C LEU A 115 -9.38 -15.92 -2.66
N LEU A 116 -9.67 -17.22 -2.53
CA LEU A 116 -10.19 -17.85 -1.33
C LEU A 116 -9.05 -18.40 -0.48
N LEU A 117 -9.03 -18.04 0.80
CA LEU A 117 -8.03 -18.45 1.79
C LEU A 117 -8.70 -19.18 2.94
N ALA A 118 -8.19 -20.33 3.31
CA ALA A 118 -8.76 -21.22 4.32
C ALA A 118 -8.37 -20.88 5.78
N HIS A 119 -8.04 -19.60 6.05
CA HIS A 119 -7.77 -19.18 7.42
C HIS A 119 -9.03 -19.30 8.27
N HIS A 120 -8.86 -19.81 9.49
CA HIS A 120 -9.96 -20.07 10.42
C HIS A 120 -9.75 -19.31 11.75
N GLN A 121 -10.65 -19.53 12.72
CA GLN A 121 -10.70 -18.80 13.97
C GLN A 121 -9.40 -18.92 14.80
N GLN A 122 -8.76 -20.09 14.79
CA GLN A 122 -7.49 -20.28 15.49
C GLN A 122 -6.35 -19.50 14.84
N ASP A 123 -6.29 -19.42 13.49
CA ASP A 123 -5.30 -18.58 12.81
C ASP A 123 -5.45 -17.09 13.16
N GLN A 124 -6.69 -16.66 13.38
CA GLN A 124 -6.97 -15.30 13.84
C GLN A 124 -6.40 -15.06 15.25
N ALA A 125 -6.60 -16.01 16.17
CA ALA A 125 -6.04 -15.93 17.53
C ALA A 125 -4.51 -15.95 17.52
N GLU A 126 -3.89 -16.81 16.73
CA GLU A 126 -2.43 -16.85 16.54
C GLU A 126 -1.92 -15.50 16.01
N THR A 127 -2.58 -14.95 14.98
CA THR A 127 -2.20 -13.66 14.39
C THR A 127 -2.34 -12.53 15.41
N PHE A 128 -3.40 -12.52 16.20
CA PHE A 128 -3.60 -11.53 17.26
C PHE A 128 -2.46 -11.58 18.28
N LEU A 129 -2.14 -12.77 18.82
CA LEU A 129 -1.09 -12.94 19.81
C LEU A 129 0.29 -12.58 19.25
N LEU A 130 0.63 -12.99 18.02
CA LEU A 130 1.89 -12.59 17.39
C LEU A 130 2.03 -11.07 17.25
N ARG A 131 0.97 -10.41 16.87
CA ARG A 131 0.97 -8.94 16.73
C ARG A 131 0.99 -8.22 18.07
N LEU A 132 0.34 -8.78 19.09
CA LEU A 132 0.41 -8.28 20.46
C LEU A 132 1.84 -8.33 20.99
N MET A 133 2.55 -9.46 20.81
CA MET A 133 3.95 -9.61 21.22
C MET A 133 4.92 -8.68 20.46
N ARG A 134 4.55 -8.24 19.25
CA ARG A 134 5.30 -7.23 18.49
C ARG A 134 4.93 -5.78 18.86
N GLY A 135 4.09 -5.55 19.86
CA GLY A 135 3.65 -4.22 20.28
C GLY A 135 2.74 -3.50 19.30
N SER A 136 1.96 -4.24 18.52
CA SER A 136 1.06 -3.65 17.51
C SER A 136 -0.08 -2.86 18.16
N GLY A 137 -0.43 -1.71 17.61
CA GLY A 137 -1.62 -0.94 17.98
C GLY A 137 -2.93 -1.55 17.44
N ALA A 138 -4.05 -0.84 17.62
CA ALA A 138 -5.40 -1.31 17.28
C ALA A 138 -5.50 -1.91 15.87
N LYS A 139 -5.01 -1.22 14.84
CA LYS A 139 -4.98 -1.70 13.45
C LYS A 139 -4.25 -3.05 13.30
N GLY A 140 -3.13 -3.23 14.00
CA GLY A 140 -2.41 -4.50 13.99
C GLY A 140 -3.22 -5.59 14.67
N LEU A 141 -3.72 -5.35 15.88
CA LEU A 141 -4.50 -6.29 16.68
C LEU A 141 -5.87 -6.63 16.07
N ALA A 142 -6.39 -5.81 15.16
CA ALA A 142 -7.56 -6.11 14.36
C ALA A 142 -7.41 -7.42 13.54
N GLY A 143 -6.19 -7.98 13.40
CA GLY A 143 -5.96 -9.28 12.81
C GLY A 143 -6.23 -9.32 11.31
N MET A 144 -6.76 -10.44 10.83
CA MET A 144 -7.13 -10.64 9.44
C MET A 144 -8.60 -10.24 9.22
N ALA A 145 -8.88 -9.50 8.15
CA ALA A 145 -10.25 -9.22 7.72
C ALA A 145 -10.82 -10.40 6.91
N VAL A 146 -12.14 -10.60 7.00
CA VAL A 146 -12.86 -11.61 6.19
C VAL A 146 -12.70 -11.30 4.70
N ILE A 147 -12.81 -10.04 4.34
CA ILE A 147 -12.59 -9.52 2.98
C ILE A 147 -11.41 -8.55 3.03
N ALA A 148 -10.44 -8.72 2.15
CA ALA A 148 -9.27 -7.84 2.00
C ALA A 148 -8.79 -7.88 0.55
N SER A 149 -7.79 -7.08 0.19
CA SER A 149 -7.07 -7.25 -1.07
C SER A 149 -5.97 -8.31 -0.93
N VAL A 150 -5.64 -8.99 -2.03
CA VAL A 150 -4.52 -9.93 -2.08
C VAL A 150 -3.22 -9.16 -1.82
N PRO A 151 -2.36 -9.60 -0.89
CA PRO A 151 -1.08 -8.96 -0.62
C PRO A 151 -0.20 -8.87 -1.87
N PHE A 152 0.51 -7.74 -2.02
CA PHE A 152 1.45 -7.49 -3.13
C PHE A 152 0.82 -7.55 -4.54
N ASN A 153 -0.51 -7.47 -4.65
CA ASN A 153 -1.23 -7.51 -5.92
C ASN A 153 -1.54 -6.08 -6.41
N GLN A 154 -1.07 -5.75 -7.62
CA GLN A 154 -1.30 -4.43 -8.23
C GLN A 154 -2.70 -4.27 -8.84
N LEU A 155 -3.40 -5.38 -9.10
CA LEU A 155 -4.74 -5.40 -9.69
C LEU A 155 -5.86 -5.25 -8.65
N ASN A 156 -5.51 -5.10 -7.36
CA ASN A 156 -6.47 -5.02 -6.26
C ASN A 156 -7.46 -6.19 -6.20
N ILE A 157 -7.02 -7.40 -6.54
CA ILE A 157 -7.85 -8.60 -6.50
C ILE A 157 -8.33 -8.84 -5.07
N PRO A 158 -9.64 -9.11 -4.83
CA PRO A 158 -10.15 -9.40 -3.51
C PRO A 158 -9.67 -10.76 -3.00
N ALA A 159 -9.39 -10.83 -1.70
CA ALA A 159 -9.11 -12.06 -0.96
C ALA A 159 -10.18 -12.27 0.11
N TRP A 160 -10.85 -13.42 0.07
CA TRP A 160 -11.89 -13.78 1.03
C TRP A 160 -11.42 -14.91 1.96
N ARG A 161 -11.84 -14.85 3.21
CA ARG A 161 -11.56 -15.86 4.25
C ARG A 161 -12.87 -16.39 4.83
N PRO A 162 -13.60 -17.22 4.11
CA PRO A 162 -14.94 -17.66 4.52
C PRO A 162 -14.95 -18.45 5.83
N LEU A 163 -13.82 -19.09 6.19
CA LEU A 163 -13.67 -19.90 7.40
C LEU A 163 -13.18 -19.09 8.62
N LEU A 164 -12.93 -17.78 8.50
CA LEU A 164 -12.24 -17.00 9.54
C LEU A 164 -12.96 -16.98 10.90
N THR A 165 -14.27 -17.16 10.90
CA THR A 165 -15.11 -17.24 12.12
C THR A 165 -15.45 -18.69 12.52
N VAL A 166 -14.96 -19.67 11.78
CA VAL A 166 -15.24 -21.08 12.00
C VAL A 166 -14.21 -21.70 12.93
N ASN A 167 -14.67 -22.49 13.91
CA ASN A 167 -13.80 -23.21 14.84
C ASN A 167 -13.15 -24.42 14.14
N LYS A 168 -11.90 -24.73 14.53
CA LYS A 168 -11.14 -25.86 13.96
C LYS A 168 -11.85 -27.21 14.11
N SER A 169 -12.51 -27.45 15.25
CA SER A 169 -13.28 -28.69 15.47
C SER A 169 -14.41 -28.85 14.44
N GLN A 170 -15.13 -27.77 14.12
CA GLN A 170 -16.19 -27.79 13.12
C GLN A 170 -15.67 -28.12 11.71
N ILE A 171 -14.43 -27.68 11.40
CA ILE A 171 -13.78 -28.01 10.11
C ILE A 171 -13.44 -29.49 10.06
N LEU A 172 -12.89 -30.04 11.16
CA LEU A 172 -12.56 -31.45 11.27
C LEU A 172 -13.80 -32.32 11.21
N ASP A 173 -14.85 -31.99 11.96
CA ASP A 173 -16.13 -32.70 11.94
C ASP A 173 -16.74 -32.75 10.53
N TYR A 174 -16.69 -31.60 9.83
CA TYR A 174 -17.15 -31.54 8.44
C TYR A 174 -16.32 -32.42 7.50
N ALA A 175 -14.99 -32.37 7.61
CA ALA A 175 -14.09 -33.18 6.79
C ALA A 175 -14.34 -34.70 7.00
N GLN A 176 -14.56 -35.12 8.24
CA GLN A 176 -14.87 -36.52 8.59
C GLN A 176 -16.25 -36.94 8.05
N GLN A 177 -17.30 -36.12 8.22
CA GLN A 177 -18.64 -36.42 7.70
C GLN A 177 -18.66 -36.54 6.18
N ARG A 178 -17.83 -35.73 5.50
CA ARG A 178 -17.68 -35.75 4.04
C ARG A 178 -16.66 -36.78 3.55
N GLN A 179 -15.98 -37.50 4.44
CA GLN A 179 -14.93 -38.48 4.13
C GLN A 179 -13.82 -37.87 3.24
N LEU A 180 -13.43 -36.62 3.51
CA LEU A 180 -12.37 -35.93 2.77
C LEU A 180 -11.00 -36.50 3.15
N ASN A 181 -10.14 -36.73 2.15
CA ASN A 181 -8.76 -37.15 2.36
C ASN A 181 -7.85 -35.92 2.25
N TRP A 182 -7.07 -35.64 3.27
CA TRP A 182 -6.16 -34.51 3.30
C TRP A 182 -4.74 -34.90 3.69
N ILE A 183 -3.80 -34.02 3.47
CA ILE A 183 -2.39 -34.17 3.82
C ILE A 183 -2.14 -33.60 5.20
N GLU A 184 -1.39 -34.29 6.03
CA GLU A 184 -0.81 -33.74 7.26
C GLU A 184 0.62 -33.29 6.97
N ASP A 185 0.86 -31.98 7.09
CA ASP A 185 2.17 -31.36 6.88
C ASP A 185 3.03 -31.57 8.14
N ASP A 186 4.17 -32.23 7.97
CA ASP A 186 5.14 -32.51 9.03
C ASP A 186 5.73 -31.23 9.65
N SER A 187 5.77 -30.14 8.89
CA SER A 187 6.22 -28.84 9.42
C SER A 187 5.29 -28.23 10.48
N ASN A 188 4.06 -28.72 10.64
CA ASN A 188 3.12 -28.26 11.66
C ASN A 188 3.58 -28.54 13.09
N THR A 189 4.51 -29.46 13.29
CA THR A 189 5.09 -29.81 14.60
C THR A 189 6.36 -29.05 14.94
N ASP A 190 6.92 -28.28 14.00
CA ASP A 190 8.17 -27.54 14.21
C ASP A 190 7.94 -26.28 15.05
N GLU A 191 8.21 -26.37 16.36
CA GLU A 191 8.05 -25.26 17.31
C GLU A 191 9.11 -24.14 17.21
N ARG A 192 10.11 -24.28 16.33
CA ARG A 192 10.99 -23.15 15.97
C ARG A 192 10.23 -22.06 15.24
N LEU A 193 9.11 -22.40 14.60
CA LEU A 193 8.19 -21.45 14.01
C LEU A 193 7.28 -20.83 15.06
N ASN A 194 7.27 -19.52 15.17
CA ASN A 194 6.51 -18.79 16.18
C ASN A 194 5.01 -19.15 16.21
N ARG A 195 4.40 -19.43 15.06
CA ARG A 195 3.00 -19.84 14.99
C ARG A 195 2.76 -21.19 15.62
N ASN A 196 3.61 -22.18 15.34
CA ASN A 196 3.50 -23.51 15.92
C ASN A 196 3.74 -23.46 17.43
N TYR A 197 4.75 -22.70 17.87
CA TYR A 197 4.98 -22.47 19.29
C TYR A 197 3.74 -21.89 19.99
N LEU A 198 3.14 -20.84 19.43
CA LEU A 198 1.89 -20.27 19.97
C LEU A 198 0.75 -21.29 20.01
N ARG A 199 0.60 -22.07 18.95
CA ARG A 199 -0.44 -23.09 18.86
C ARG A 199 -0.30 -24.16 19.91
N HIS A 200 0.90 -24.71 20.06
CA HIS A 200 1.14 -25.88 20.93
C HIS A 200 1.44 -25.50 22.37
N GLN A 201 2.17 -24.43 22.60
CA GLN A 201 2.66 -24.09 23.96
C GLN A 201 1.85 -22.98 24.64
N VAL A 202 1.20 -22.08 23.89
CA VAL A 202 0.48 -20.95 24.48
C VAL A 202 -1.03 -21.14 24.42
N ILE A 203 -1.59 -21.34 23.23
CA ILE A 203 -3.05 -21.45 23.05
C ILE A 203 -3.60 -22.69 23.74
N SER A 204 -2.90 -23.83 23.65
CA SER A 204 -3.28 -25.06 24.31
C SER A 204 -3.36 -24.87 25.84
N VAL A 205 -2.38 -24.23 26.45
CA VAL A 205 -2.37 -23.91 27.88
C VAL A 205 -3.49 -22.95 28.24
N LEU A 206 -3.74 -21.92 27.43
CA LEU A 206 -4.87 -21.01 27.64
C LEU A 206 -6.21 -21.74 27.61
N GLN A 207 -6.39 -22.66 26.65
CA GLN A 207 -7.64 -23.44 26.50
C GLN A 207 -7.87 -24.40 27.64
N GLN A 208 -6.84 -24.95 28.30
CA GLN A 208 -7.01 -25.77 29.51
C GLN A 208 -7.70 -24.99 30.62
N ARG A 209 -7.36 -23.73 30.81
CA ARG A 209 -7.97 -22.88 31.85
C ARG A 209 -9.23 -22.17 31.36
N TRP A 210 -9.23 -21.75 30.09
CA TRP A 210 -10.31 -21.00 29.43
C TRP A 210 -10.67 -21.70 28.13
N PRO A 211 -11.58 -22.68 28.12
CA PRO A 211 -11.90 -23.46 26.89
C PRO A 211 -12.27 -22.63 25.68
N HIS A 212 -12.86 -21.45 25.90
CA HIS A 212 -13.25 -20.52 24.83
C HIS A 212 -12.22 -19.40 24.57
N ALA A 213 -10.93 -19.62 24.87
CA ALA A 213 -9.90 -18.59 24.70
C ALA A 213 -9.77 -18.14 23.23
N VAL A 214 -9.78 -19.06 22.28
CA VAL A 214 -9.66 -18.79 20.86
C VAL A 214 -10.84 -17.95 20.35
N GLU A 215 -12.05 -18.32 20.71
CA GLU A 215 -13.27 -17.57 20.37
C GLU A 215 -13.24 -16.14 20.93
N ARG A 216 -12.82 -15.99 22.17
CA ARG A 216 -12.75 -14.68 22.84
C ARG A 216 -11.69 -13.77 22.21
N VAL A 217 -10.52 -14.32 21.90
CA VAL A 217 -9.45 -13.57 21.20
C VAL A 217 -9.89 -13.17 19.80
N SER A 218 -10.52 -14.10 19.06
CA SER A 218 -11.07 -13.80 17.74
C SER A 218 -12.15 -12.72 17.78
N ALA A 219 -13.05 -12.77 18.76
CA ALA A 219 -14.08 -11.76 18.96
C ALA A 219 -13.48 -10.39 19.37
N ALA A 220 -12.41 -10.37 20.16
CA ALA A 220 -11.69 -9.13 20.48
C ALA A 220 -11.05 -8.51 19.21
N SER A 221 -10.44 -9.33 18.35
CA SER A 221 -9.90 -8.91 17.07
C SER A 221 -10.97 -8.29 16.18
N GLN A 222 -12.16 -8.90 16.11
CA GLN A 222 -13.29 -8.38 15.33
C GLN A 222 -13.76 -7.00 15.84
N ARG A 223 -13.90 -6.84 17.17
CA ARG A 223 -14.27 -5.52 17.76
C ARG A 223 -13.21 -4.45 17.44
N LEU A 224 -11.94 -4.83 17.40
CA LEU A 224 -10.87 -3.92 17.01
C LEU A 224 -10.93 -3.57 15.51
N GLN A 225 -11.43 -4.47 14.64
CA GLN A 225 -11.71 -4.12 13.23
C GLN A 225 -12.80 -3.06 13.12
N GLU A 226 -13.90 -3.22 13.86
CA GLU A 226 -14.97 -2.23 13.92
C GLU A 226 -14.47 -0.88 14.45
N ALA A 227 -13.67 -0.89 15.52
CA ALA A 227 -13.08 0.32 16.06
C ALA A 227 -12.11 1.00 15.07
N GLU A 228 -11.29 0.24 14.36
CA GLU A 228 -10.39 0.77 13.32
C GLU A 228 -11.18 1.38 12.17
N GLN A 229 -12.31 0.79 11.76
CA GLN A 229 -13.18 1.36 10.74
C GLN A 229 -13.73 2.73 11.20
N LEU A 230 -14.23 2.82 12.42
CA LEU A 230 -14.69 4.10 13.00
C LEU A 230 -13.57 5.15 13.07
N LEU A 231 -12.34 4.74 13.38
CA LEU A 231 -11.17 5.64 13.35
C LEU A 231 -10.84 6.11 11.94
N GLN A 232 -10.97 5.27 10.92
CA GLN A 232 -10.78 5.65 9.53
C GLN A 232 -11.87 6.60 9.04
N ASP A 233 -13.14 6.35 9.38
CA ASP A 233 -14.26 7.22 9.04
C ASP A 233 -14.09 8.61 9.69
N LEU A 234 -13.72 8.65 10.97
CA LEU A 234 -13.40 9.91 11.66
C LEU A 234 -12.22 10.63 11.02
N ALA A 235 -11.15 9.89 10.66
CA ALA A 235 -9.99 10.49 10.00
C ALA A 235 -10.34 11.06 8.62
N ALA A 236 -11.23 10.42 7.88
CA ALA A 236 -11.71 10.92 6.59
C ALA A 236 -12.49 12.24 6.75
N ILE A 237 -13.35 12.33 7.78
CA ILE A 237 -14.08 13.57 8.13
C ILE A 237 -13.10 14.68 8.50
N ASP A 238 -12.15 14.39 9.41
CA ASP A 238 -11.14 15.34 9.86
C ASP A 238 -10.26 15.81 8.71
N TYR A 239 -9.88 14.89 7.83
CA TYR A 239 -9.06 15.21 6.65
C TYR A 239 -9.74 16.22 5.73
N GLN A 240 -11.05 16.10 5.48
CA GLN A 240 -11.79 17.08 4.67
C GLN A 240 -11.76 18.49 5.29
N GLN A 241 -11.72 18.58 6.63
CA GLN A 241 -11.65 19.86 7.35
C GLN A 241 -10.25 20.48 7.30
N VAL A 242 -9.20 19.67 7.41
CA VAL A 242 -7.82 20.16 7.55
C VAL A 242 -7.03 20.20 6.25
N LYS A 243 -7.46 19.48 5.20
CA LYS A 243 -6.79 19.50 3.90
C LYS A 243 -6.85 20.89 3.27
N ASP A 244 -5.81 21.20 2.51
CA ASP A 244 -5.71 22.41 1.71
C ASP A 244 -5.35 22.04 0.26
N LYS A 245 -5.07 23.04 -0.58
CA LYS A 245 -4.63 22.84 -1.97
C LYS A 245 -3.39 21.94 -2.03
N SER A 246 -3.24 21.20 -3.13
CA SER A 246 -2.06 20.36 -3.39
C SER A 246 -1.79 19.27 -2.35
N ASN A 247 -2.84 18.68 -1.77
CA ASN A 247 -2.73 17.61 -0.77
C ASN A 247 -1.94 17.96 0.50
N SER A 248 -1.77 19.24 0.80
CA SER A 248 -1.19 19.73 2.06
C SER A 248 -2.24 19.76 3.17
N LEU A 249 -1.77 19.86 4.42
CA LEU A 249 -2.64 20.06 5.59
C LEU A 249 -2.47 21.45 6.20
N ASN A 250 -3.56 22.07 6.60
CA ASN A 250 -3.55 23.35 7.30
C ASN A 250 -3.25 23.15 8.79
N ILE A 251 -2.15 23.73 9.28
CA ILE A 251 -1.66 23.53 10.65
C ILE A 251 -2.60 24.17 11.67
N SER A 252 -3.19 25.33 11.39
CA SER A 252 -4.12 25.99 12.32
C SER A 252 -5.37 25.12 12.54
N ARG A 253 -5.94 24.55 11.47
CA ARG A 253 -7.08 23.63 11.58
C ARG A 253 -6.69 22.33 12.26
N LEU A 254 -5.47 21.81 12.03
CA LEU A 254 -4.96 20.65 12.78
C LEU A 254 -4.85 20.94 14.28
N ALA A 255 -4.49 22.17 14.67
CA ALA A 255 -4.39 22.57 16.05
C ALA A 255 -5.73 22.57 16.81
N GLU A 256 -6.84 22.73 16.11
CA GLU A 256 -8.21 22.65 16.67
C GLU A 256 -8.61 21.24 17.06
N LEU A 257 -7.96 20.22 16.49
CA LEU A 257 -8.21 18.82 16.81
C LEU A 257 -7.50 18.40 18.11
N SER A 258 -8.09 17.46 18.85
CA SER A 258 -7.39 16.79 19.94
C SER A 258 -6.15 16.04 19.44
N GLU A 259 -5.18 15.79 20.31
CA GLU A 259 -3.94 15.08 19.94
C GLU A 259 -4.23 13.73 19.26
N ALA A 260 -5.16 12.95 19.81
CA ALA A 260 -5.54 11.66 19.24
C ALA A 260 -6.11 11.80 17.81
N ARG A 261 -6.97 12.80 17.57
CA ARG A 261 -7.52 13.07 16.23
C ARG A 261 -6.45 13.58 15.28
N ARG A 262 -5.51 14.43 15.75
CA ARG A 262 -4.35 14.85 14.95
C ARG A 262 -3.51 13.67 14.49
N HIS A 263 -3.16 12.76 15.40
CA HIS A 263 -2.40 11.56 15.07
C HIS A 263 -3.17 10.69 14.06
N ASN A 264 -4.47 10.53 14.25
CA ASN A 264 -5.32 9.74 13.37
C ASN A 264 -5.38 10.33 11.95
N VAL A 265 -5.64 11.63 11.82
CA VAL A 265 -5.72 12.29 10.51
C VAL A 265 -4.36 12.40 9.82
N LEU A 266 -3.25 12.58 10.56
CA LEU A 266 -1.90 12.55 9.98
C LEU A 266 -1.57 11.18 9.40
N ARG A 267 -1.90 10.09 10.10
CA ARG A 267 -1.74 8.72 9.59
C ARG A 267 -2.58 8.48 8.34
N TYR A 268 -3.84 8.90 8.35
CA TYR A 268 -4.74 8.81 7.22
C TYR A 268 -4.20 9.57 6.00
N TRP A 269 -3.77 10.82 6.19
CA TRP A 269 -3.19 11.64 5.14
C TRP A 269 -1.96 10.99 4.50
N LEU A 270 -1.02 10.50 5.30
CA LEU A 270 0.18 9.81 4.80
C LEU A 270 -0.17 8.55 4.01
N GLN A 271 -1.18 7.79 4.45
CA GLN A 271 -1.67 6.62 3.72
C GLN A 271 -2.31 6.99 2.38
N GLN A 272 -3.12 8.07 2.33
CA GLN A 272 -3.69 8.56 1.07
C GLN A 272 -2.62 8.98 0.06
N LEU A 273 -1.48 9.47 0.53
CA LEU A 273 -0.33 9.80 -0.29
C LEU A 273 0.55 8.58 -0.66
N GLY A 274 0.23 7.39 -0.17
CA GLY A 274 0.99 6.16 -0.43
C GLY A 274 2.28 6.02 0.37
N PHE A 275 2.46 6.82 1.43
CA PHE A 275 3.67 6.79 2.26
C PHE A 275 3.59 5.77 3.40
N ASN A 276 4.76 5.24 3.78
CA ASN A 276 4.91 4.45 4.99
C ASN A 276 4.60 5.30 6.22
N LEU A 277 3.90 4.69 7.18
CA LEU A 277 3.54 5.39 8.41
C LEU A 277 4.72 5.46 9.37
N PRO A 278 4.89 6.60 10.06
CA PRO A 278 5.85 6.72 11.14
C PRO A 278 5.37 5.93 12.38
N GLU A 279 6.28 5.65 13.29
CA GLU A 279 5.94 5.12 14.62
C GLU A 279 5.12 6.14 15.42
N TYR A 280 4.38 5.64 16.43
CA TYR A 280 3.47 6.51 17.20
C TYR A 280 4.18 7.71 17.83
N GLN A 281 5.36 7.51 18.43
CA GLN A 281 6.15 8.59 19.04
C GLN A 281 6.64 9.63 18.02
N GLN A 282 6.86 9.24 16.77
CA GLN A 282 7.30 10.13 15.71
C GLN A 282 6.20 11.12 15.30
N LEU A 283 4.92 10.76 15.45
CA LEU A 283 3.80 11.69 15.19
C LEU A 283 3.78 12.86 16.17
N SER A 284 4.04 12.60 17.45
CA SER A 284 4.16 13.65 18.47
C SER A 284 5.36 14.57 18.19
N LYS A 285 6.51 13.98 17.80
CA LYS A 285 7.69 14.77 17.39
C LYS A 285 7.43 15.60 16.14
N LEU A 286 6.76 15.04 15.12
CA LEU A 286 6.37 15.80 13.93
C LEU A 286 5.52 17.01 14.29
N TRP A 287 4.59 16.86 15.25
CA TRP A 287 3.80 18.00 15.72
C TRP A 287 4.66 19.05 16.39
N THR A 288 5.50 18.68 17.34
CA THR A 288 6.30 19.63 18.13
C THR A 288 7.45 20.26 17.35
N GLU A 289 8.14 19.49 16.51
CA GLU A 289 9.35 19.92 15.81
C GLU A 289 9.04 20.60 14.46
N VAL A 290 7.92 20.26 13.82
CA VAL A 290 7.56 20.82 12.50
C VAL A 290 6.38 21.77 12.61
N CYS A 291 5.25 21.32 13.17
CA CYS A 291 4.05 22.16 13.18
C CYS A 291 4.17 23.35 14.12
N LEU A 292 4.82 23.21 15.28
CA LEU A 292 5.02 24.28 16.27
C LEU A 292 6.35 25.02 16.13
N ALA A 293 7.16 24.74 15.11
CA ALA A 293 8.40 25.46 14.86
C ALA A 293 8.14 26.97 14.60
N LYS A 294 9.15 27.80 14.77
CA LYS A 294 9.07 29.23 14.46
C LYS A 294 8.79 29.48 12.98
N GLU A 295 8.16 30.58 12.64
CA GLU A 295 7.73 30.86 11.24
C GLU A 295 8.89 31.03 10.26
N ASP A 296 10.05 31.53 10.74
CA ASP A 296 11.27 31.72 9.95
C ASP A 296 12.12 30.46 9.81
N ALA A 297 11.86 29.43 10.63
CA ALA A 297 12.48 28.14 10.50
C ALA A 297 11.99 27.41 9.22
N GLN A 298 12.82 26.53 8.70
CA GLN A 298 12.45 25.59 7.65
C GLN A 298 12.41 24.16 8.22
N PRO A 299 11.46 23.88 9.12
CA PRO A 299 11.46 22.65 9.86
C PRO A 299 11.15 21.46 8.93
N MET A 300 11.84 20.35 9.16
CA MET A 300 11.69 19.10 8.43
C MET A 300 11.76 17.94 9.41
N TYR A 301 10.89 16.98 9.24
CA TYR A 301 10.95 15.69 9.91
C TYR A 301 11.09 14.57 8.88
N TYR A 302 11.95 13.61 9.14
CA TYR A 302 12.33 12.57 8.21
C TYR A 302 12.19 11.17 8.84
N TRP A 303 11.66 10.22 8.08
CA TRP A 303 11.79 8.78 8.33
C TRP A 303 11.95 8.04 6.99
N PRO A 304 12.30 6.74 6.93
CA PRO A 304 12.65 6.07 5.69
C PRO A 304 11.66 6.33 4.56
N HIS A 305 12.17 6.88 3.46
CA HIS A 305 11.46 7.23 2.22
C HIS A 305 10.42 8.35 2.32
N VAL A 306 10.34 9.08 3.44
CA VAL A 306 9.37 10.16 3.62
C VAL A 306 10.00 11.34 4.33
N GLU A 307 9.74 12.53 3.85
CA GLU A 307 10.00 13.77 4.56
C GLU A 307 8.73 14.62 4.67
N VAL A 308 8.56 15.24 5.83
CA VAL A 308 7.48 16.18 6.09
C VAL A 308 8.07 17.55 6.38
N ARG A 309 7.61 18.58 5.65
CA ARG A 309 8.08 19.94 5.74
C ARG A 309 6.93 20.90 6.00
N ARG A 310 7.23 21.96 6.73
CA ARG A 310 6.31 23.09 6.89
C ARG A 310 6.68 24.25 5.97
N TYR A 311 5.68 24.82 5.33
CA TYR A 311 5.79 26.11 4.69
C TYR A 311 4.58 26.97 5.01
N ARG A 312 4.80 28.13 5.65
CA ARG A 312 3.72 28.96 6.22
C ARG A 312 2.86 28.13 7.19
N GLN A 313 1.53 28.15 7.02
CA GLN A 313 0.56 27.40 7.81
C GLN A 313 0.19 26.05 7.15
N GLN A 314 1.08 25.49 6.34
CA GLN A 314 0.82 24.24 5.62
C GLN A 314 1.90 23.21 5.86
N LEU A 315 1.46 21.96 6.00
CA LEU A 315 2.29 20.77 6.14
C LEU A 315 2.29 20.00 4.83
N PHE A 316 3.47 19.63 4.34
CA PHE A 316 3.68 18.90 3.10
C PHE A 316 4.42 17.61 3.40
N ALA A 317 3.96 16.48 2.81
CA ALA A 317 4.69 15.21 2.82
C ALA A 317 5.13 14.86 1.40
N MET A 318 6.35 14.36 1.27
CA MET A 318 6.95 14.03 -0.02
C MET A 318 8.04 12.97 0.14
N SER A 319 8.44 12.36 -0.96
CA SER A 319 9.68 11.58 -1.00
C SER A 319 10.87 12.50 -0.77
N PRO A 320 11.94 12.01 -0.15
CA PRO A 320 13.16 12.81 0.04
C PRO A 320 13.65 13.40 -1.28
N LEU A 321 13.94 14.70 -1.23
CA LEU A 321 14.42 15.41 -2.41
C LEU A 321 15.87 15.01 -2.69
N ASN A 322 16.10 14.38 -3.83
CA ASN A 322 17.44 14.04 -4.28
C ASN A 322 18.26 15.32 -4.58
N ASN A 323 19.56 15.26 -4.36
CA ASN A 323 20.46 16.25 -4.89
C ASN A 323 20.37 16.26 -6.43
N PHE A 324 20.48 17.44 -7.02
CA PHE A 324 20.45 17.60 -8.47
C PHE A 324 21.57 18.54 -8.91
N ASN A 325 22.03 18.39 -10.13
CA ASN A 325 23.03 19.27 -10.71
C ASN A 325 22.37 20.62 -11.05
N ARG A 326 22.98 21.72 -10.61
CA ARG A 326 22.49 23.10 -10.84
C ARG A 326 23.19 23.79 -12.00
N ASP A 327 24.14 23.12 -12.66
CA ASP A 327 24.84 23.68 -13.80
C ASP A 327 23.87 24.02 -14.93
N GLU A 328 24.21 25.10 -15.65
CA GLU A 328 23.45 25.51 -16.83
C GLU A 328 23.57 24.44 -17.92
N GLN A 329 22.44 24.05 -18.47
CA GLN A 329 22.33 23.05 -19.52
C GLN A 329 21.90 23.73 -20.84
N ILE A 330 22.75 23.71 -21.84
CA ILE A 330 22.43 24.27 -23.17
C ILE A 330 21.58 23.25 -23.94
N TRP A 331 20.43 23.69 -24.47
CA TRP A 331 19.56 22.86 -25.30
C TRP A 331 20.04 22.85 -26.75
N VAL A 332 21.00 21.98 -27.05
CA VAL A 332 21.66 21.91 -28.35
C VAL A 332 20.72 21.40 -29.46
N ASN A 333 20.05 20.26 -29.21
CA ASN A 333 19.12 19.67 -30.15
C ASN A 333 17.67 20.01 -29.84
N LYS A 334 17.18 21.09 -30.40
CA LYS A 334 15.81 21.58 -30.18
C LYS A 334 14.71 20.71 -30.84
N GLN A 335 15.04 19.61 -31.50
CA GLN A 335 14.07 18.66 -32.02
C GLN A 335 13.80 17.50 -31.07
N GLN A 336 14.61 17.36 -30.05
CA GLN A 336 14.48 16.32 -29.03
C GLN A 336 14.17 16.93 -27.67
N ALA A 337 13.45 16.17 -26.84
CA ALA A 337 13.19 16.55 -25.46
C ALA A 337 14.49 16.67 -24.67
N ILE A 338 14.51 17.56 -23.68
CA ILE A 338 15.64 17.73 -22.77
C ILE A 338 15.31 17.13 -21.41
N HIS A 339 16.20 16.23 -20.93
CA HIS A 339 16.13 15.66 -19.60
C HIS A 339 16.85 16.55 -18.60
N LEU A 340 16.16 16.96 -17.58
CA LEU A 340 16.71 17.82 -16.53
C LEU A 340 17.25 16.99 -15.36
N SER A 341 18.22 17.52 -14.66
CA SER A 341 18.82 16.91 -13.47
C SER A 341 17.83 16.74 -12.31
N THR A 342 16.72 17.46 -12.31
CA THR A 342 15.59 17.30 -11.39
C THR A 342 14.71 16.09 -11.70
N GLY A 343 14.92 15.43 -12.85
CA GLY A 343 14.11 14.32 -13.36
C GLY A 343 12.95 14.73 -14.28
N GLU A 344 12.75 16.03 -14.49
CA GLU A 344 11.73 16.51 -15.44
C GLU A 344 12.18 16.32 -16.89
N LEU A 345 11.22 16.11 -17.78
CA LEU A 345 11.37 16.09 -19.22
C LEU A 345 10.64 17.29 -19.79
N ILE A 346 11.34 18.11 -20.60
CA ILE A 346 10.70 19.22 -21.32
C ILE A 346 10.72 18.91 -22.80
N GLU A 347 9.52 18.87 -23.39
CA GLU A 347 9.33 18.64 -24.81
C GLU A 347 9.44 19.96 -25.59
N PRO A 348 10.01 19.96 -26.81
CA PRO A 348 10.12 21.13 -27.66
C PRO A 348 8.80 21.87 -27.86
N GLN A 349 7.72 21.14 -28.09
CA GLN A 349 6.39 21.67 -28.35
C GLN A 349 5.85 22.50 -27.18
N GLN A 350 6.21 22.14 -25.94
CA GLN A 350 5.80 22.87 -24.75
C GLN A 350 6.38 24.29 -24.72
N ILE A 351 7.66 24.43 -25.10
CA ILE A 351 8.31 25.77 -25.16
C ILE A 351 7.80 26.55 -26.37
N GLN A 352 7.70 25.88 -27.54
CA GLN A 352 7.18 26.51 -28.74
C GLN A 352 5.77 27.06 -28.61
N ALA A 353 4.94 26.42 -27.75
CA ALA A 353 3.61 26.90 -27.47
C ALA A 353 3.60 28.24 -26.70
N LEU A 354 4.65 28.54 -25.92
CA LEU A 354 4.74 29.66 -25.01
C LEU A 354 5.44 30.90 -25.60
N ILE A 355 6.39 30.72 -26.54
CA ILE A 355 7.23 31.80 -27.07
C ILE A 355 7.01 32.04 -28.55
N LYS A 356 7.36 33.22 -29.04
CA LYS A 356 7.36 33.60 -30.48
C LYS A 356 8.31 32.70 -31.26
N ALA A 357 7.91 32.34 -32.48
CA ALA A 357 8.64 31.39 -33.33
C ALA A 357 10.07 31.82 -33.64
N GLU A 358 10.32 33.13 -33.81
CA GLU A 358 11.64 33.69 -34.05
C GLU A 358 12.65 33.35 -32.98
N TYR A 359 12.26 33.46 -31.70
CA TYR A 359 13.15 33.13 -30.56
C TYR A 359 13.43 31.65 -30.44
N TRP A 360 12.48 30.81 -30.81
CA TRP A 360 12.72 29.37 -30.88
C TRP A 360 13.71 28.99 -31.98
N GLN A 361 13.58 29.61 -33.16
CA GLN A 361 14.40 29.28 -34.31
C GLN A 361 15.84 29.77 -34.17
N THR A 362 16.04 31.02 -33.81
CA THR A 362 17.34 31.69 -33.84
C THR A 362 18.02 31.83 -32.46
N GLY A 363 17.26 31.79 -31.34
CA GLY A 363 17.80 31.98 -30.00
C GLY A 363 18.60 30.78 -29.52
N GLN A 364 19.69 31.03 -28.82
CA GLN A 364 20.33 30.01 -27.99
C GLN A 364 19.51 29.77 -26.73
N ILE A 365 19.04 28.53 -26.51
CA ILE A 365 18.23 28.19 -25.36
C ILE A 365 19.11 27.47 -24.34
N SER A 366 19.05 27.93 -23.10
CA SER A 366 19.66 27.24 -21.97
C SER A 366 18.69 27.14 -20.81
N ILE A 367 18.90 26.14 -19.97
CA ILE A 367 18.10 25.88 -18.77
C ILE A 367 19.04 25.90 -17.58
N ALA A 368 18.72 26.71 -16.62
CA ALA A 368 19.46 26.82 -15.36
C ALA A 368 18.49 26.78 -14.18
N TYR A 369 19.05 26.77 -13.01
CA TYR A 369 18.29 26.83 -11.77
C TYR A 369 18.61 28.12 -11.04
N ARG A 370 17.69 28.50 -10.16
CA ARG A 370 17.77 29.75 -9.42
C ARG A 370 19.07 29.87 -8.62
N GLN A 371 19.80 30.98 -8.83
CA GLN A 371 21.01 31.35 -8.09
C GLN A 371 20.78 32.56 -7.17
N GLY A 372 19.73 33.35 -7.42
CA GLY A 372 19.38 34.56 -6.71
C GLY A 372 19.64 35.84 -7.52
N GLY A 373 18.77 36.83 -7.35
CA GLY A 373 18.86 38.07 -8.09
C GLY A 373 18.14 38.11 -9.46
N GLU A 374 17.55 36.97 -9.87
CA GLU A 374 16.81 36.90 -11.13
C GLU A 374 15.61 37.84 -11.12
N LYS A 375 15.37 38.49 -12.26
CA LYS A 375 14.24 39.37 -12.51
C LYS A 375 13.53 38.93 -13.79
N ILE A 376 12.23 39.05 -13.78
CA ILE A 376 11.37 38.75 -14.94
C ILE A 376 10.25 39.79 -15.01
N GLN A 377 9.84 40.15 -16.22
CA GLN A 377 8.62 40.92 -16.48
C GLN A 377 7.57 39.93 -17.03
N PRO A 378 6.70 39.34 -16.19
CA PRO A 378 5.65 38.43 -16.68
C PRO A 378 4.67 39.12 -17.63
N VAL A 379 4.07 38.37 -18.52
CA VAL A 379 2.94 38.84 -19.35
C VAL A 379 1.89 39.50 -18.44
N GLY A 380 1.37 40.64 -18.86
CA GLY A 380 0.37 41.42 -18.10
C GLY A 380 0.92 42.31 -16.99
N ARG A 381 2.23 42.36 -16.76
CA ARG A 381 2.87 43.29 -15.82
C ARG A 381 3.72 44.35 -16.53
N GLN A 382 3.71 45.58 -16.01
CA GLN A 382 4.37 46.71 -16.65
C GLN A 382 5.89 46.78 -16.39
N HIS A 383 6.38 46.14 -15.32
CA HIS A 383 7.77 46.23 -14.87
C HIS A 383 8.40 44.88 -14.56
N HIS A 384 9.73 44.88 -14.53
CA HIS A 384 10.50 43.74 -14.01
C HIS A 384 10.27 43.57 -12.50
N HIS A 385 10.08 42.35 -12.07
CA HIS A 385 9.91 41.95 -10.67
C HIS A 385 11.00 40.98 -10.25
N ASP A 386 11.43 41.05 -8.99
CA ASP A 386 12.29 40.03 -8.41
C ASP A 386 11.59 38.67 -8.41
N LEU A 387 12.20 37.67 -8.98
CA LEU A 387 11.64 36.32 -9.04
C LEU A 387 11.36 35.74 -7.64
N LYS A 388 12.23 36.07 -6.65
CA LYS A 388 12.02 35.72 -5.25
C LYS A 388 10.66 36.18 -4.73
N LYS A 389 10.31 37.45 -4.99
CA LYS A 389 9.06 38.04 -4.52
C LYS A 389 7.84 37.46 -5.23
N LEU A 390 7.97 37.19 -6.52
CA LEU A 390 6.90 36.55 -7.30
C LEU A 390 6.59 35.14 -6.77
N LEU A 391 7.60 34.28 -6.62
CA LEU A 391 7.43 32.92 -6.11
C LEU A 391 6.92 32.91 -4.65
N GLN A 392 7.30 33.93 -3.86
CA GLN A 392 6.78 34.09 -2.50
C GLN A 392 5.30 34.49 -2.48
N ALA A 393 4.89 35.38 -3.38
CA ALA A 393 3.50 35.79 -3.53
C ALA A 393 2.61 34.61 -3.97
N GLU A 394 3.08 33.78 -4.92
CA GLU A 394 2.41 32.55 -5.36
C GLU A 394 2.39 31.46 -4.28
N GLY A 395 3.09 31.64 -3.17
CA GLY A 395 3.10 30.63 -2.09
C GLY A 395 3.97 29.41 -2.38
N VAL A 396 4.89 29.49 -3.34
CA VAL A 396 5.79 28.38 -3.68
C VAL A 396 6.74 28.10 -2.49
N PRO A 397 6.81 26.86 -1.98
CA PRO A 397 7.71 26.49 -0.89
C PRO A 397 9.19 26.69 -1.26
N THR A 398 10.02 27.03 -0.28
CA THR A 398 11.45 27.36 -0.51
C THR A 398 12.20 26.22 -1.20
N TRP A 399 11.97 24.98 -0.83
CA TRP A 399 12.61 23.80 -1.42
C TRP A 399 12.20 23.51 -2.87
N GLN A 400 11.03 23.99 -3.30
CA GLN A 400 10.59 23.89 -4.69
C GLN A 400 11.21 25.02 -5.54
N ARG A 401 11.36 26.24 -4.99
CA ARG A 401 11.87 27.40 -5.75
C ARG A 401 13.24 27.16 -6.37
N GLU A 402 14.09 26.43 -5.66
CA GLU A 402 15.45 26.12 -6.12
C GLU A 402 15.48 25.05 -7.22
N ARG A 403 14.37 24.33 -7.41
CA ARG A 403 14.24 23.24 -8.38
C ARG A 403 13.43 23.60 -9.62
N ILE A 404 12.85 24.82 -9.64
CA ILE A 404 12.12 25.32 -10.80
C ILE A 404 13.11 25.61 -11.93
N PRO A 405 12.94 24.96 -13.11
CA PRO A 405 13.78 25.27 -14.26
C PRO A 405 13.53 26.70 -14.75
N LEU A 406 14.61 27.42 -14.95
CA LEU A 406 14.62 28.76 -15.55
C LEU A 406 15.15 28.65 -16.96
N ILE A 407 14.33 28.97 -17.96
CA ILE A 407 14.68 28.88 -19.36
C ILE A 407 15.12 30.25 -19.85
N TYR A 408 16.35 30.30 -20.31
CA TYR A 408 16.98 31.49 -20.87
C TYR A 408 17.04 31.40 -22.38
N ILE A 409 16.83 32.54 -23.03
CA ILE A 409 17.03 32.72 -24.48
C ILE A 409 18.05 33.85 -24.66
N ASN A 410 19.16 33.55 -25.30
CA ASN A 410 20.27 34.48 -25.48
C ASN A 410 20.69 35.16 -24.13
N GLN A 411 20.80 34.34 -23.08
CA GLN A 411 21.15 34.75 -21.70
C GLN A 411 20.09 35.61 -20.97
N GLN A 412 18.92 35.84 -21.56
CA GLN A 412 17.82 36.57 -20.90
C GLN A 412 16.79 35.56 -20.39
N LEU A 413 16.27 35.75 -19.17
CA LEU A 413 15.27 34.88 -18.58
C LEU A 413 13.93 35.02 -19.32
N ALA A 414 13.57 33.98 -20.08
CA ALA A 414 12.38 33.94 -20.92
C ALA A 414 11.20 33.25 -20.22
N ILE A 415 11.45 32.12 -19.54
CA ILE A 415 10.38 31.33 -18.92
C ILE A 415 10.81 30.88 -17.51
N VAL A 416 9.94 31.05 -16.54
CA VAL A 416 9.95 30.37 -15.25
C VAL A 416 8.99 29.19 -15.40
N TRP A 417 9.54 27.99 -15.51
CA TRP A 417 8.79 26.81 -15.93
C TRP A 417 7.60 26.53 -15.00
N GLY A 418 6.43 26.35 -15.61
CA GLY A 418 5.19 26.15 -14.87
C GLY A 418 4.56 27.39 -14.24
N TYR A 419 5.18 28.58 -14.37
CA TYR A 419 4.70 29.81 -13.72
C TYR A 419 4.52 30.98 -14.66
N TRP A 420 5.58 31.52 -15.29
CA TRP A 420 5.52 32.75 -16.09
C TRP A 420 6.38 32.69 -17.34
N VAL A 421 5.89 33.41 -18.34
CA VAL A 421 6.66 33.76 -19.56
C VAL A 421 6.92 35.26 -19.51
N ALA A 422 8.13 35.67 -19.84
CA ALA A 422 8.49 37.09 -19.93
C ALA A 422 7.78 37.73 -21.14
N ALA A 423 7.25 38.92 -20.97
CA ALA A 423 6.43 39.64 -21.95
C ALA A 423 7.12 39.80 -23.30
N GLU A 424 8.44 40.01 -23.34
CA GLU A 424 9.24 40.10 -24.55
C GLU A 424 9.15 38.84 -25.43
N PHE A 425 9.23 37.65 -24.83
CA PHE A 425 9.32 36.37 -25.52
C PHE A 425 7.96 35.73 -25.79
N ALA A 426 6.92 36.13 -25.05
CA ALA A 426 5.60 35.50 -25.11
C ALA A 426 4.93 35.70 -26.49
N LYS A 427 4.16 34.67 -26.91
CA LYS A 427 3.28 34.72 -28.04
C LYS A 427 2.18 35.76 -27.89
#